data_bc95aea54a1af947d0b4f940230967af
#
_entry.id   bc95aea54a1af947d0b4f940230967af
#
_cell.length_a   1.000
_cell.length_b   1.000
_cell.length_c   1.000
_cell.angle_alpha   90.00
_cell.angle_beta   90.00
_cell.angle_gamma   90.00
#
_symmetry.space_group_name_H-M   'P 1'
#
loop_
_entity.id
_entity.type
_entity.pdbx_description
1 polymer ?
#
loop_
_entity_poly.entity_id
_entity_poly.type
_entity_poly.pdbx_seq_one_letter_code
_entity_poly.pdbx_strand_id
1 'polypeptide(L)'
;MRFALPQLIRHDYEGFEALTRLYAHAKDYHLENIEIDLERTRWFDADMCAVFGAILYSLGDNLNTVALVNVLPDVERILSKNGFLSHYGKVNIPDSWETAISYQRFDVTDDRFFSGYIETEFIHRNKLPEMSMGLMKKFRESIFEIFSNAVLHSSTRMGIFSCGQLFPKQSKIDFTVADLGVGIRQNVSEYLEDEISAEQAIIWATEKTNTTKEGPVPGGLGLKLLGEFIDLNGGCLQIASDDGYWRRSNKSSSSLALEYPFPGTVVNIEINTADTLSYILSTDWDVDDIF
;
A
#
# COMPACT_ATOMS: atom_id res chain seq x y z
N MET A 1 -7.35 -27.43 -1.05
CA MET A 1 -6.44 -27.00 -2.15
C MET A 1 -5.19 -26.40 -1.55
N ARG A 2 -4.01 -26.53 -2.22
CA ARG A 2 -2.75 -26.04 -1.67
C ARG A 2 -1.99 -25.21 -2.70
N PHE A 3 -1.59 -23.99 -2.32
CA PHE A 3 -0.90 -23.01 -3.16
C PHE A 3 0.44 -22.64 -2.50
N ALA A 4 1.54 -22.85 -3.21
CA ALA A 4 2.87 -22.53 -2.71
C ALA A 4 3.28 -21.10 -3.10
N LEU A 5 3.79 -20.33 -2.14
CA LEU A 5 4.40 -19.04 -2.40
C LEU A 5 5.87 -19.18 -2.83
N PRO A 6 6.42 -18.22 -3.61
CA PRO A 6 7.81 -18.23 -4.02
C PRO A 6 8.75 -17.94 -2.85
N GLN A 7 10.06 -18.00 -3.12
CA GLN A 7 11.09 -17.83 -2.12
C GLN A 7 11.11 -16.42 -1.49
N LEU A 8 10.76 -15.39 -2.28
CA LEU A 8 10.77 -13.99 -1.87
C LEU A 8 9.42 -13.37 -2.19
N ILE A 9 8.85 -12.66 -1.23
CA ILE A 9 7.72 -11.75 -1.39
C ILE A 9 8.21 -10.36 -0.99
N ARG A 10 8.45 -9.51 -1.97
CA ARG A 10 8.92 -8.13 -1.79
C ARG A 10 7.91 -7.14 -2.36
N HIS A 11 8.02 -5.89 -1.95
CA HIS A 11 7.24 -4.80 -2.55
C HIS A 11 7.87 -4.35 -3.88
N ASP A 12 7.94 -5.27 -4.82
CA ASP A 12 8.41 -5.09 -6.19
C ASP A 12 7.48 -5.81 -7.17
N TYR A 13 7.75 -5.66 -8.45
CA TYR A 13 6.93 -6.26 -9.51
C TYR A 13 6.74 -7.78 -9.30
N GLU A 14 7.82 -8.50 -8.98
CA GLU A 14 7.78 -9.95 -8.78
C GLU A 14 6.95 -10.36 -7.57
N GLY A 15 6.97 -9.57 -6.49
CA GLY A 15 6.14 -9.83 -5.32
C GLY A 15 4.66 -9.58 -5.61
N PHE A 16 4.31 -8.55 -6.37
CA PHE A 16 2.94 -8.33 -6.84
C PHE A 16 2.50 -9.46 -7.76
N GLU A 17 3.31 -9.84 -8.76
CA GLU A 17 3.03 -10.98 -9.64
C GLU A 17 2.76 -12.28 -8.87
N ALA A 18 3.53 -12.56 -7.83
CA ALA A 18 3.35 -13.75 -7.02
C ALA A 18 1.99 -13.76 -6.29
N LEU A 19 1.59 -12.62 -5.73
CA LEU A 19 0.34 -12.50 -4.97
C LEU A 19 -0.88 -12.43 -5.89
N THR A 20 -0.81 -11.73 -7.02
CA THR A 20 -1.91 -11.70 -7.99
C THR A 20 -2.13 -13.06 -8.65
N ARG A 21 -1.05 -13.82 -8.92
CA ARG A 21 -1.13 -15.22 -9.38
C ARG A 21 -1.81 -16.11 -8.34
N LEU A 22 -1.46 -15.97 -7.06
CA LEU A 22 -2.15 -16.69 -5.98
C LEU A 22 -3.66 -16.41 -6.04
N TYR A 23 -4.04 -15.13 -6.11
CA TYR A 23 -5.44 -14.73 -6.19
C TYR A 23 -6.13 -15.34 -7.43
N ALA A 24 -5.54 -15.18 -8.61
CA ALA A 24 -6.12 -15.68 -9.85
C ALA A 24 -6.41 -17.18 -9.84
N HIS A 25 -5.53 -17.96 -9.20
CA HIS A 25 -5.71 -19.40 -9.10
C HIS A 25 -6.64 -19.84 -7.98
N ALA A 26 -6.88 -18.98 -6.98
CA ALA A 26 -7.66 -19.35 -5.79
C ALA A 26 -9.05 -18.71 -5.73
N LYS A 27 -9.31 -17.61 -6.46
CA LYS A 27 -10.53 -16.79 -6.35
C LYS A 27 -11.85 -17.51 -6.64
N ASP A 28 -11.80 -18.55 -7.48
CA ASP A 28 -13.00 -19.27 -7.93
C ASP A 28 -13.36 -20.45 -7.01
N TYR A 29 -12.59 -20.70 -5.95
CA TYR A 29 -12.94 -21.71 -4.95
C TYR A 29 -13.95 -21.18 -3.95
N HIS A 30 -14.92 -22.00 -3.61
CA HIS A 30 -15.98 -21.71 -2.63
C HIS A 30 -16.18 -22.91 -1.70
N LEU A 31 -16.35 -22.66 -0.40
CA LEU A 31 -16.57 -23.68 0.63
C LEU A 31 -15.43 -24.72 0.72
N GLU A 32 -14.21 -24.31 0.37
CA GLU A 32 -13.04 -25.18 0.31
C GLU A 32 -12.05 -24.90 1.46
N ASN A 33 -11.18 -25.89 1.71
CA ASN A 33 -10.01 -25.68 2.56
C ASN A 33 -8.83 -25.28 1.68
N ILE A 34 -8.37 -24.04 1.83
CA ILE A 34 -7.25 -23.45 1.09
C ILE A 34 -6.05 -23.36 2.01
N GLU A 35 -4.98 -24.06 1.68
CA GLU A 35 -3.69 -24.00 2.35
C GLU A 35 -2.73 -23.14 1.52
N ILE A 36 -2.20 -22.08 2.12
CA ILE A 36 -1.10 -21.29 1.55
C ILE A 36 0.20 -21.78 2.14
N ASP A 37 1.03 -22.37 1.32
CA ASP A 37 2.27 -23.01 1.72
C ASP A 37 3.47 -22.07 1.60
N LEU A 38 4.08 -21.75 2.75
CA LEU A 38 5.25 -20.89 2.86
C LEU A 38 6.56 -21.67 3.10
N GLU A 39 6.59 -23.00 2.84
CA GLU A 39 7.80 -23.84 3.04
C GLU A 39 9.04 -23.28 2.32
N ARG A 40 8.84 -22.67 1.13
CA ARG A 40 9.91 -22.11 0.32
C ARG A 40 10.17 -20.63 0.58
N THR A 41 9.24 -19.92 1.27
CA THR A 41 9.30 -18.47 1.46
C THR A 41 10.30 -18.14 2.56
N ARG A 42 11.43 -17.59 2.17
CA ARG A 42 12.53 -17.21 3.07
C ARG A 42 12.52 -15.73 3.43
N TRP A 43 11.83 -14.93 2.63
CA TRP A 43 11.71 -13.50 2.83
C TRP A 43 10.29 -13.04 2.51
N PHE A 44 9.74 -12.22 3.39
CA PHE A 44 8.44 -11.60 3.22
C PHE A 44 8.50 -10.17 3.79
N ASP A 45 8.37 -9.15 2.93
CA ASP A 45 8.29 -7.77 3.39
C ASP A 45 6.97 -7.56 4.12
N ALA A 46 7.01 -7.02 5.36
CA ALA A 46 5.82 -6.96 6.21
C ALA A 46 4.76 -6.01 5.67
N ASP A 47 5.12 -5.00 4.89
CA ASP A 47 4.20 -4.09 4.20
C ASP A 47 3.37 -4.82 3.13
N MET A 48 3.89 -5.90 2.52
CA MET A 48 3.14 -6.77 1.60
C MET A 48 2.02 -7.56 2.31
N CYS A 49 1.95 -7.54 3.64
CA CYS A 49 0.80 -8.10 4.36
C CYS A 49 -0.50 -7.36 4.06
N ALA A 50 -0.48 -6.09 3.65
CA ALA A 50 -1.69 -5.39 3.23
C ALA A 50 -2.29 -6.04 1.98
N VAL A 51 -1.45 -6.32 0.98
CA VAL A 51 -1.83 -6.99 -0.28
C VAL A 51 -2.23 -8.44 -0.03
N PHE A 52 -1.38 -9.17 0.69
CA PHE A 52 -1.61 -10.58 0.99
C PHE A 52 -2.87 -10.78 1.85
N GLY A 53 -3.04 -9.95 2.88
CA GLY A 53 -4.21 -10.00 3.75
C GLY A 53 -5.51 -9.65 3.03
N ALA A 54 -5.49 -8.69 2.10
CA ALA A 54 -6.62 -8.39 1.24
C ALA A 54 -7.03 -9.62 0.41
N ILE A 55 -6.07 -10.28 -0.24
CA ILE A 55 -6.32 -11.50 -1.02
C ILE A 55 -6.89 -12.61 -0.13
N LEU A 56 -6.26 -12.91 1.01
CA LEU A 56 -6.74 -13.96 1.90
C LEU A 56 -8.12 -13.65 2.49
N TYR A 57 -8.41 -12.37 2.76
CA TYR A 57 -9.72 -11.93 3.21
C TYR A 57 -10.79 -12.19 2.13
N SER A 58 -10.49 -11.84 0.86
CA SER A 58 -11.37 -12.13 -0.27
C SER A 58 -11.63 -13.63 -0.44
N LEU A 59 -10.60 -14.47 -0.28
CA LEU A 59 -10.78 -15.92 -0.32
C LEU A 59 -11.67 -16.42 0.82
N GLY A 60 -11.54 -15.84 2.03
CA GLY A 60 -12.37 -16.14 3.19
C GLY A 60 -13.83 -15.69 2.99
N ASP A 61 -14.07 -14.57 2.31
CA ASP A 61 -15.42 -14.07 2.00
C ASP A 61 -16.20 -15.03 1.09
N ASN A 62 -15.51 -15.80 0.26
CA ASN A 62 -16.06 -16.90 -0.52
C ASN A 62 -16.36 -18.16 0.33
N LEU A 63 -16.45 -18.04 1.65
CA LEU A 63 -16.72 -19.10 2.62
C LEU A 63 -15.64 -20.20 2.63
N ASN A 64 -14.44 -19.91 2.17
CA ASN A 64 -13.30 -20.82 2.28
C ASN A 64 -12.68 -20.75 3.68
N THR A 65 -12.14 -21.86 4.14
CA THR A 65 -11.24 -21.89 5.29
C THR A 65 -9.81 -21.71 4.79
N VAL A 66 -9.18 -20.59 5.12
CA VAL A 66 -7.81 -20.25 4.69
C VAL A 66 -6.82 -20.51 5.82
N ALA A 67 -5.79 -21.31 5.56
CA ALA A 67 -4.73 -21.62 6.51
C ALA A 67 -3.34 -21.34 5.93
N LEU A 68 -2.45 -20.78 6.75
CA LEU A 68 -1.04 -20.61 6.42
C LEU A 68 -0.26 -21.80 6.99
N VAL A 69 0.43 -22.54 6.12
CA VAL A 69 1.15 -23.76 6.50
C VAL A 69 2.64 -23.62 6.21
N ASN A 70 3.47 -24.35 6.98
CA ASN A 70 4.93 -24.42 6.82
C ASN A 70 5.63 -23.05 6.83
N VAL A 71 5.12 -22.12 7.63
CA VAL A 71 5.73 -20.79 7.76
C VAL A 71 7.10 -20.93 8.41
N LEU A 72 8.14 -20.46 7.73
CA LEU A 72 9.50 -20.52 8.25
C LEU A 72 9.69 -19.56 9.44
N PRO A 73 10.55 -19.87 10.44
CA PRO A 73 10.67 -19.09 11.69
C PRO A 73 10.98 -17.60 11.48
N ASP A 74 11.80 -17.26 10.48
CA ASP A 74 12.14 -15.85 10.22
C ASP A 74 10.96 -15.08 9.62
N VAL A 75 10.19 -15.71 8.74
CA VAL A 75 8.95 -15.16 8.20
C VAL A 75 7.87 -15.09 9.28
N GLU A 76 7.69 -16.16 10.07
CA GLU A 76 6.75 -16.18 11.19
C GLU A 76 7.02 -15.03 12.16
N ARG A 77 8.29 -14.80 12.49
CA ARG A 77 8.68 -13.74 13.41
C ARG A 77 8.27 -12.35 12.90
N ILE A 78 8.54 -12.02 11.64
CA ILE A 78 8.22 -10.69 11.11
C ILE A 78 6.70 -10.49 10.96
N LEU A 79 5.97 -11.50 10.49
CA LEU A 79 4.53 -11.46 10.33
C LEU A 79 3.75 -11.54 11.66
N SER A 80 4.38 -12.04 12.73
CA SER A 80 3.82 -11.97 14.08
C SER A 80 4.08 -10.61 14.74
N LYS A 81 5.18 -9.94 14.41
CA LYS A 81 5.48 -8.60 14.93
C LYS A 81 4.55 -7.52 14.40
N ASN A 82 4.17 -7.57 13.13
CA ASN A 82 3.21 -6.63 12.58
C ASN A 82 1.74 -7.00 12.89
N GLY A 83 1.51 -8.09 13.61
CA GLY A 83 0.17 -8.53 14.02
C GLY A 83 -0.59 -9.33 12.96
N PHE A 84 -0.05 -9.48 11.75
CA PHE A 84 -0.74 -10.18 10.66
C PHE A 84 -1.15 -11.61 11.01
N LEU A 85 -0.21 -12.40 11.58
CA LEU A 85 -0.47 -13.80 11.91
C LEU A 85 -1.48 -14.00 13.05
N SER A 86 -1.83 -12.97 13.82
CA SER A 86 -2.88 -13.08 14.84
C SER A 86 -4.25 -13.38 14.23
N HIS A 87 -4.49 -12.94 13.01
CA HIS A 87 -5.70 -13.25 12.24
C HIS A 87 -5.77 -14.73 11.81
N TYR A 88 -4.64 -15.45 11.92
CA TYR A 88 -4.50 -16.88 11.56
C TYR A 88 -4.12 -17.75 12.77
N GLY A 89 -4.51 -17.30 13.98
CA GLY A 89 -4.39 -18.10 15.21
C GLY A 89 -2.99 -18.13 15.84
N LYS A 90 -2.08 -17.26 15.42
CA LYS A 90 -0.75 -17.12 16.07
C LYS A 90 -0.76 -15.98 17.09
N VAL A 91 0.15 -16.06 18.03
CA VAL A 91 0.33 -15.03 19.08
C VAL A 91 1.20 -13.88 18.55
N ASN A 92 0.81 -12.64 18.81
CA ASN A 92 1.64 -11.48 18.50
C ASN A 92 2.94 -11.50 19.31
N ILE A 93 4.03 -11.12 18.64
CA ILE A 93 5.34 -10.98 19.27
C ILE A 93 5.60 -9.48 19.45
N PRO A 94 6.07 -9.03 20.63
CA PRO A 94 6.43 -7.65 20.86
C PRO A 94 7.50 -7.18 19.86
N ASP A 95 7.29 -6.06 19.21
CA ASP A 95 8.30 -5.42 18.37
C ASP A 95 9.15 -4.43 19.17
N SER A 96 10.12 -4.96 19.91
CA SER A 96 11.02 -4.15 20.74
C SER A 96 11.95 -3.21 19.97
N TRP A 97 12.02 -3.32 18.65
CA TRP A 97 12.80 -2.45 17.76
C TRP A 97 11.95 -1.42 17.02
N GLU A 98 10.63 -1.47 17.23
CA GLU A 98 9.67 -0.59 16.56
C GLU A 98 9.85 -0.52 15.04
N THR A 99 10.08 -1.67 14.43
CA THR A 99 10.31 -1.80 12.98
C THR A 99 9.06 -2.16 12.19
N ALA A 100 8.03 -2.69 12.84
CA ALA A 100 6.79 -3.05 12.18
C ALA A 100 5.75 -1.93 12.36
N ILE A 101 5.06 -1.57 11.28
CA ILE A 101 3.80 -0.82 11.31
C ILE A 101 2.69 -1.86 11.30
N SER A 102 1.79 -1.78 12.30
CA SER A 102 0.80 -2.82 12.55
C SER A 102 -0.09 -3.08 11.35
N TYR A 103 -0.31 -4.35 11.01
CA TYR A 103 -1.32 -4.73 10.03
C TYR A 103 -2.72 -4.42 10.57
N GLN A 104 -3.49 -3.68 9.80
CA GLN A 104 -4.86 -3.29 10.12
C GLN A 104 -5.77 -3.44 8.90
N ARG A 105 -7.00 -3.83 9.16
CA ARG A 105 -8.11 -3.73 8.24
C ARG A 105 -9.08 -2.69 8.76
N PHE A 106 -9.43 -1.73 7.91
CA PHE A 106 -10.36 -0.65 8.19
C PHE A 106 -11.65 -0.85 7.40
N ASP A 107 -12.78 -0.54 8.01
CA ASP A 107 -14.02 -0.40 7.27
C ASP A 107 -14.06 0.97 6.57
N VAL A 108 -14.90 1.11 5.56
CA VAL A 108 -15.01 2.35 4.77
C VAL A 108 -15.48 3.58 5.59
N THR A 109 -15.97 3.35 6.82
CA THR A 109 -16.38 4.40 7.76
C THR A 109 -15.34 4.73 8.82
N ASP A 110 -14.16 4.11 8.75
CA ASP A 110 -13.10 4.19 9.78
C ASP A 110 -12.10 5.33 9.53
N ASP A 111 -12.52 6.44 8.91
CA ASP A 111 -11.70 7.60 8.58
C ASP A 111 -10.89 8.13 9.78
N ARG A 112 -11.53 8.23 10.96
CA ARG A 112 -10.87 8.69 12.20
C ARG A 112 -9.86 7.67 12.73
N PHE A 113 -10.19 6.39 12.64
CA PHE A 113 -9.28 5.32 13.08
C PHE A 113 -8.06 5.23 12.16
N PHE A 114 -8.26 5.36 10.85
CA PHE A 114 -7.15 5.41 9.91
C PHE A 114 -6.27 6.64 10.14
N SER A 115 -6.86 7.82 10.37
CA SER A 115 -6.09 9.03 10.71
C SER A 115 -5.26 8.85 11.97
N GLY A 116 -5.84 8.28 13.04
CA GLY A 116 -5.11 7.95 14.28
C GLY A 116 -4.00 6.94 14.05
N TYR A 117 -4.25 5.91 13.24
CA TYR A 117 -3.27 4.89 12.88
C TYR A 117 -2.07 5.50 12.14
N ILE A 118 -2.30 6.35 11.13
CA ILE A 118 -1.21 7.06 10.43
C ILE A 118 -0.38 7.89 11.40
N GLU A 119 -1.03 8.62 12.30
CA GLU A 119 -0.34 9.48 13.26
C GLU A 119 0.54 8.67 14.21
N THR A 120 0.01 7.59 14.79
CA THR A 120 0.71 6.80 15.82
C THR A 120 1.72 5.82 15.23
N GLU A 121 1.38 5.14 14.14
CA GLU A 121 2.16 4.04 13.60
C GLU A 121 3.17 4.48 12.54
N PHE A 122 2.92 5.59 11.84
CA PHE A 122 3.76 6.01 10.74
C PHE A 122 4.47 7.35 11.00
N ILE A 123 3.74 8.40 11.39
CA ILE A 123 4.30 9.75 11.53
C ILE A 123 5.14 9.90 12.80
N HIS A 124 4.59 9.50 13.97
CA HIS A 124 5.25 9.74 15.28
C HIS A 124 6.47 8.84 15.55
N ARG A 125 6.77 7.89 14.70
CA ARG A 125 7.96 7.03 14.90
C ARG A 125 9.29 7.74 14.69
N ASN A 126 9.29 9.06 14.42
CA ASN A 126 10.48 9.91 14.24
C ASN A 126 11.52 9.34 13.27
N LYS A 127 11.04 8.66 12.23
CA LYS A 127 11.90 8.06 11.18
C LYS A 127 11.74 8.75 9.83
N LEU A 128 10.81 9.70 9.75
CA LEU A 128 10.63 10.51 8.56
C LEU A 128 11.67 11.64 8.51
N PRO A 129 12.05 12.11 7.31
CA PRO A 129 12.87 13.32 7.15
C PRO A 129 12.23 14.53 7.82
N GLU A 130 13.04 15.52 8.16
CA GLU A 130 12.56 16.77 8.76
C GLU A 130 11.69 17.54 7.75
N MET A 131 10.49 17.92 8.18
CA MET A 131 9.51 18.66 7.36
C MET A 131 8.98 19.85 8.13
N SER A 132 8.73 20.98 7.42
CA SER A 132 7.97 22.09 7.99
C SER A 132 6.58 21.63 8.41
N MET A 133 5.95 22.38 9.33
CA MET A 133 4.59 22.07 9.79
C MET A 133 3.57 22.03 8.64
N GLY A 134 3.70 22.94 7.67
CA GLY A 134 2.82 22.96 6.49
C GLY A 134 3.03 21.74 5.59
N LEU A 135 4.29 21.37 5.33
CA LEU A 135 4.58 20.19 4.53
C LEU A 135 4.15 18.90 5.23
N MET A 136 4.40 18.76 6.53
CA MET A 136 3.95 17.60 7.31
C MET A 136 2.42 17.47 7.29
N LYS A 137 1.70 18.60 7.39
CA LYS A 137 0.23 18.58 7.23
C LYS A 137 -0.18 18.08 5.86
N LYS A 138 0.44 18.59 4.79
CA LYS A 138 0.17 18.18 3.41
C LYS A 138 0.52 16.70 3.15
N PHE A 139 1.60 16.22 3.72
CA PHE A 139 2.00 14.81 3.65
C PHE A 139 0.95 13.90 4.28
N ARG A 140 0.44 14.25 5.48
CA ARG A 140 -0.67 13.53 6.12
C ARG A 140 -1.93 13.54 5.27
N GLU A 141 -2.31 14.72 4.76
CA GLU A 141 -3.45 14.88 3.86
C GLU A 141 -3.32 13.98 2.61
N SER A 142 -2.09 13.85 2.06
CA SER A 142 -1.83 13.01 0.90
C SER A 142 -2.01 11.51 1.20
N ILE A 143 -1.54 11.04 2.34
CA ILE A 143 -1.76 9.65 2.77
C ILE A 143 -3.24 9.40 3.06
N PHE A 144 -3.90 10.34 3.72
CA PHE A 144 -5.33 10.24 3.98
C PHE A 144 -6.15 10.27 2.68
N GLU A 145 -5.69 10.98 1.64
CA GLU A 145 -6.34 10.97 0.32
C GLU A 145 -6.28 9.58 -0.33
N ILE A 146 -5.21 8.78 -0.13
CA ILE A 146 -5.15 7.40 -0.60
C ILE A 146 -6.29 6.58 0.03
N PHE A 147 -6.48 6.67 1.34
CA PHE A 147 -7.60 6.03 2.04
C PHE A 147 -8.95 6.53 1.52
N SER A 148 -9.12 7.85 1.40
CA SER A 148 -10.35 8.45 0.89
C SER A 148 -10.66 8.00 -0.54
N ASN A 149 -9.64 7.82 -1.39
CA ASN A 149 -9.82 7.30 -2.74
C ASN A 149 -10.29 5.84 -2.70
N ALA A 150 -9.72 5.02 -1.83
CA ALA A 150 -10.19 3.66 -1.60
C ALA A 150 -11.65 3.64 -1.13
N VAL A 151 -12.07 4.54 -0.22
CA VAL A 151 -13.47 4.67 0.24
C VAL A 151 -14.41 5.10 -0.88
N LEU A 152 -14.05 6.15 -1.64
CA LEU A 152 -14.95 6.81 -2.58
C LEU A 152 -15.04 6.11 -3.94
N HIS A 153 -13.94 5.55 -4.41
CA HIS A 153 -13.80 5.07 -5.78
C HIS A 153 -13.71 3.56 -5.91
N SER A 154 -13.36 2.84 -4.84
CA SER A 154 -13.21 1.39 -4.95
C SER A 154 -14.53 0.63 -4.93
N SER A 155 -15.60 1.22 -4.37
CA SER A 155 -16.85 0.51 -4.08
C SER A 155 -16.65 -0.77 -3.26
N THR A 156 -15.54 -0.85 -2.52
CA THR A 156 -15.20 -2.05 -1.75
C THR A 156 -16.17 -2.28 -0.59
N ARG A 157 -16.54 -3.53 -0.38
CA ARG A 157 -17.27 -3.99 0.83
C ARG A 157 -16.35 -4.76 1.77
N MET A 158 -15.14 -5.06 1.34
CA MET A 158 -14.19 -5.92 2.07
C MET A 158 -13.28 -5.12 2.99
N GLY A 159 -13.33 -3.78 2.90
CA GLY A 159 -12.51 -2.87 3.70
C GLY A 159 -11.19 -2.50 3.02
N ILE A 160 -10.37 -1.78 3.77
CA ILE A 160 -9.09 -1.24 3.34
C ILE A 160 -8.02 -1.80 4.26
N PHE A 161 -6.95 -2.30 3.69
CA PHE A 161 -5.87 -3.01 4.39
C PHE A 161 -4.62 -2.14 4.40
N SER A 162 -3.93 -2.07 5.53
CA SER A 162 -2.71 -1.28 5.64
C SER A 162 -1.72 -1.92 6.58
N CYS A 163 -0.45 -1.75 6.27
CA CYS A 163 0.69 -2.06 7.14
C CYS A 163 1.96 -1.44 6.58
N GLY A 164 3.07 -1.60 7.30
CA GLY A 164 4.36 -1.13 6.83
C GLY A 164 5.52 -1.76 7.57
N GLN A 165 6.73 -1.37 7.18
CA GLN A 165 7.96 -1.83 7.80
C GLN A 165 9.08 -0.80 7.68
N LEU A 166 9.78 -0.57 8.79
CA LEU A 166 11.07 0.10 8.78
C LEU A 166 12.18 -0.94 8.53
N PHE A 167 13.06 -0.64 7.59
CA PHE A 167 14.26 -1.41 7.27
C PHE A 167 15.52 -0.62 7.68
N PRO A 168 15.96 -0.69 8.95
CA PRO A 168 17.06 0.16 9.45
C PRO A 168 18.36 -0.03 8.68
N LYS A 169 18.65 -1.26 8.23
CA LYS A 169 19.88 -1.56 7.46
C LYS A 169 19.86 -1.03 6.03
N GLN A 170 18.67 -0.77 5.48
CA GLN A 170 18.47 -0.23 4.14
C GLN A 170 18.11 1.26 4.20
N SER A 171 17.99 1.81 5.41
CA SER A 171 17.61 3.20 5.65
C SER A 171 16.34 3.59 4.92
N LYS A 172 15.29 2.77 5.06
CA LYS A 172 14.00 3.02 4.44
C LYS A 172 12.84 2.58 5.31
N ILE A 173 11.70 3.21 5.11
CA ILE A 173 10.40 2.82 5.66
C ILE A 173 9.42 2.63 4.51
N ASP A 174 8.72 1.51 4.52
CA ASP A 174 7.68 1.18 3.54
C ASP A 174 6.32 1.19 4.23
N PHE A 175 5.33 1.72 3.52
CA PHE A 175 3.95 1.81 3.96
C PHE A 175 3.01 1.49 2.80
N THR A 176 2.08 0.56 3.02
CA THR A 176 1.16 0.07 1.98
C THR A 176 -0.29 0.24 2.41
N VAL A 177 -1.10 0.71 1.49
CA VAL A 177 -2.57 0.73 1.57
C VAL A 177 -3.12 -0.06 0.39
N ALA A 178 -4.03 -0.98 0.64
CA ALA A 178 -4.68 -1.81 -0.38
C ALA A 178 -6.20 -1.85 -0.17
N ASP A 179 -6.95 -1.81 -1.24
CA ASP A 179 -8.39 -2.08 -1.27
C ASP A 179 -8.73 -3.20 -2.23
N LEU A 180 -9.91 -3.77 -2.08
CA LEU A 180 -10.49 -4.77 -2.99
C LEU A 180 -11.73 -4.16 -3.65
N GLY A 181 -11.50 -3.31 -4.62
CA GLY A 181 -12.56 -2.59 -5.31
C GLY A 181 -12.50 -2.70 -6.83
N VAL A 182 -13.12 -1.76 -7.51
CA VAL A 182 -13.21 -1.78 -8.98
C VAL A 182 -11.90 -1.41 -9.70
N GLY A 183 -10.89 -0.91 -8.95
CA GLY A 183 -9.62 -0.48 -9.51
C GLY A 183 -9.65 0.89 -10.20
N ILE A 184 -8.45 1.36 -10.58
CA ILE A 184 -8.28 2.68 -11.20
C ILE A 184 -8.78 2.67 -12.63
N ARG A 185 -8.53 1.60 -13.41
CA ARG A 185 -8.90 1.52 -14.82
C ARG A 185 -10.38 1.76 -15.04
N GLN A 186 -11.24 1.08 -14.28
CA GLN A 186 -12.69 1.24 -14.45
C GLN A 186 -13.12 2.68 -14.21
N ASN A 187 -12.69 3.30 -13.10
CA ASN A 187 -13.06 4.68 -12.78
C ASN A 187 -12.59 5.69 -13.83
N VAL A 188 -11.37 5.53 -14.34
CA VAL A 188 -10.81 6.45 -15.33
C VAL A 188 -11.45 6.24 -16.71
N SER A 189 -11.67 5.00 -17.14
CA SER A 189 -12.35 4.67 -18.40
C SER A 189 -13.79 5.20 -18.42
N GLU A 190 -14.52 5.05 -17.30
CA GLU A 190 -15.87 5.62 -17.18
C GLU A 190 -15.86 7.16 -17.26
N TYR A 191 -14.88 7.82 -16.63
CA TYR A 191 -14.75 9.27 -16.63
C TYR A 191 -14.36 9.82 -18.02
N LEU A 192 -13.47 9.13 -18.74
CA LEU A 192 -13.01 9.54 -20.08
C LEU A 192 -13.96 9.12 -21.19
N GLU A 193 -14.96 8.28 -20.88
CA GLU A 193 -15.82 7.62 -21.88
C GLU A 193 -15.00 6.86 -22.97
N ASP A 194 -13.83 6.30 -22.55
CA ASP A 194 -12.89 5.61 -23.42
C ASP A 194 -12.27 4.40 -22.71
N GLU A 195 -12.02 3.32 -23.43
CA GLU A 195 -11.31 2.15 -22.91
C GLU A 195 -9.80 2.36 -23.00
N ILE A 196 -9.14 2.35 -21.85
CA ILE A 196 -7.69 2.48 -21.74
C ILE A 196 -7.08 1.29 -20.98
N SER A 197 -5.77 1.07 -21.14
CA SER A 197 -5.08 0.03 -20.36
C SER A 197 -4.97 0.43 -18.88
N ALA A 198 -4.74 -0.54 -17.99
CA ALA A 198 -4.59 -0.26 -16.57
C ALA A 198 -3.36 0.61 -16.28
N GLU A 199 -2.27 0.41 -17.02
CA GLU A 199 -1.07 1.25 -16.92
C GLU A 199 -1.36 2.70 -17.34
N GLN A 200 -2.11 2.91 -18.42
CA GLN A 200 -2.53 4.25 -18.88
C GLN A 200 -3.44 4.93 -17.83
N ALA A 201 -4.35 4.17 -17.23
CA ALA A 201 -5.23 4.67 -16.19
C ALA A 201 -4.45 5.10 -14.93
N ILE A 202 -3.45 4.31 -14.50
CA ILE A 202 -2.60 4.67 -13.37
C ILE A 202 -1.78 5.91 -13.69
N ILE A 203 -1.17 6.00 -14.88
CA ILE A 203 -0.42 7.18 -15.33
C ILE A 203 -1.34 8.41 -15.29
N TRP A 204 -2.54 8.31 -15.87
CA TRP A 204 -3.51 9.40 -15.86
C TRP A 204 -3.87 9.86 -14.44
N ALA A 205 -4.11 8.91 -13.51
CA ALA A 205 -4.45 9.20 -12.11
C ALA A 205 -3.29 9.82 -11.31
N THR A 206 -2.04 9.63 -11.74
CA THR A 206 -0.84 10.21 -11.09
C THR A 206 -0.41 11.55 -11.70
N GLU A 207 -1.00 11.98 -12.81
CA GLU A 207 -0.70 13.24 -13.47
C GLU A 207 -1.36 14.44 -12.77
N LYS A 208 -0.81 15.62 -13.05
CA LYS A 208 -1.29 16.88 -12.48
C LYS A 208 -2.77 17.16 -12.82
N THR A 209 -3.56 17.46 -11.79
CA THR A 209 -4.94 17.93 -11.90
C THR A 209 -5.98 16.93 -12.36
N ASN A 210 -5.60 15.70 -12.70
CA ASN A 210 -6.55 14.69 -13.08
C ASN A 210 -7.29 14.15 -11.84
N THR A 211 -8.59 14.18 -11.88
CA THR A 211 -9.45 13.64 -10.81
C THR A 211 -10.77 13.21 -11.41
N THR A 212 -11.26 12.07 -10.97
CA THR A 212 -12.64 11.62 -11.28
C THR A 212 -13.65 12.13 -10.23
N LYS A 213 -13.18 12.92 -9.24
CA LYS A 213 -14.05 13.52 -8.21
C LYS A 213 -14.83 14.69 -8.79
N GLU A 214 -16.14 14.66 -8.64
CA GLU A 214 -17.01 15.79 -8.86
C GLU A 214 -17.14 16.61 -7.55
N GLY A 215 -17.03 17.94 -7.63
CA GLY A 215 -17.27 18.82 -6.48
C GLY A 215 -16.26 19.95 -6.31
N PRO A 216 -16.51 20.86 -5.33
CA PRO A 216 -15.70 22.06 -5.13
C PRO A 216 -14.33 21.80 -4.47
N VAL A 217 -14.07 20.59 -3.98
CA VAL A 217 -12.78 20.24 -3.37
C VAL A 217 -11.91 19.57 -4.45
N PRO A 218 -10.78 20.19 -4.84
CA PRO A 218 -9.89 19.61 -5.82
C PRO A 218 -9.37 18.24 -5.34
N GLY A 219 -9.59 17.19 -6.13
CA GLY A 219 -8.97 15.89 -5.93
C GLY A 219 -7.64 15.78 -6.69
N GLY A 220 -6.89 14.69 -6.50
CA GLY A 220 -5.67 14.38 -7.26
C GLY A 220 -4.41 15.15 -6.82
N LEU A 221 -4.49 15.95 -5.77
CA LEU A 221 -3.33 16.69 -5.25
C LEU A 221 -2.43 15.83 -4.36
N GLY A 222 -2.99 14.82 -3.68
CA GLY A 222 -2.26 14.00 -2.71
C GLY A 222 -1.20 13.11 -3.34
N LEU A 223 -1.57 12.30 -4.34
CA LEU A 223 -0.61 11.43 -5.04
C LEU A 223 0.49 12.24 -5.74
N LYS A 224 0.13 13.41 -6.29
CA LYS A 224 1.10 14.31 -6.90
C LYS A 224 2.11 14.85 -5.88
N LEU A 225 1.64 15.43 -4.78
CA LEU A 225 2.51 15.99 -3.74
C LEU A 225 3.38 14.90 -3.14
N LEU A 226 2.81 13.71 -2.93
CA LEU A 226 3.56 12.55 -2.48
C LEU A 226 4.64 12.17 -3.48
N GLY A 227 4.33 12.13 -4.79
CA GLY A 227 5.31 11.86 -5.85
C GLY A 227 6.41 12.92 -5.92
N GLU A 228 6.10 14.21 -5.76
CA GLU A 228 7.09 15.30 -5.71
C GLU A 228 8.00 15.17 -4.47
N PHE A 229 7.44 14.82 -3.32
CA PHE A 229 8.23 14.55 -2.12
C PHE A 229 9.15 13.33 -2.31
N ILE A 230 8.64 12.21 -2.83
CA ILE A 230 9.42 11.01 -3.11
C ILE A 230 10.57 11.27 -4.07
N ASP A 231 10.36 12.09 -5.09
CA ASP A 231 11.42 12.49 -6.02
C ASP A 231 12.56 13.27 -5.37
N LEU A 232 12.26 14.06 -4.34
CA LEU A 232 13.25 14.82 -3.59
C LEU A 232 13.94 13.96 -2.54
N ASN A 233 13.20 13.09 -1.88
CA ASN A 233 13.68 12.20 -0.82
C ASN A 233 14.50 11.02 -1.36
N GLY A 234 14.36 10.68 -2.65
CA GLY A 234 14.99 9.49 -3.24
C GLY A 234 14.33 8.18 -2.84
N GLY A 235 13.08 8.23 -2.43
CA GLY A 235 12.23 7.08 -2.15
C GLY A 235 11.61 6.45 -3.41
N CYS A 236 10.49 5.74 -3.20
CA CYS A 236 9.74 5.09 -4.27
C CYS A 236 8.23 5.15 -4.01
N LEU A 237 7.45 5.37 -5.06
CA LEU A 237 5.99 5.22 -5.05
C LEU A 237 5.60 4.15 -6.06
N GLN A 238 4.80 3.18 -5.63
CA GLN A 238 4.35 2.08 -6.48
C GLN A 238 2.83 1.97 -6.40
N ILE A 239 2.20 1.68 -7.52
CA ILE A 239 0.76 1.46 -7.63
C ILE A 239 0.54 0.19 -8.44
N ALA A 240 -0.25 -0.73 -7.90
CA ALA A 240 -0.78 -1.86 -8.63
C ALA A 240 -2.31 -1.78 -8.63
N SER A 241 -2.94 -1.86 -9.80
CA SER A 241 -4.39 -1.82 -9.91
C SER A 241 -4.81 -2.53 -11.19
N ASP A 242 -5.77 -3.47 -11.08
CA ASP A 242 -6.10 -4.37 -12.16
C ASP A 242 -4.84 -5.08 -12.67
N ASP A 243 -4.60 -5.16 -13.98
CA ASP A 243 -3.38 -5.70 -14.57
C ASP A 243 -2.26 -4.66 -14.78
N GLY A 244 -2.40 -3.45 -14.23
CA GLY A 244 -1.37 -2.42 -14.28
C GLY A 244 -0.48 -2.39 -13.04
N TYR A 245 0.82 -2.28 -13.26
CA TYR A 245 1.82 -1.95 -12.26
C TYR A 245 2.58 -0.71 -12.70
N TRP A 246 2.70 0.27 -11.82
CA TRP A 246 3.41 1.52 -12.04
C TRP A 246 4.35 1.81 -10.87
N ARG A 247 5.52 2.34 -11.19
CA ARG A 247 6.55 2.67 -10.21
C ARG A 247 7.18 4.01 -10.56
N ARG A 248 7.37 4.87 -9.54
CA ARG A 248 8.10 6.13 -9.62
C ARG A 248 9.24 6.16 -8.62
N SER A 249 10.45 6.45 -9.09
CA SER A 249 11.64 6.61 -8.27
C SER A 249 12.67 7.43 -9.05
N ASN A 250 13.46 8.25 -8.35
CA ASN A 250 14.51 9.07 -8.96
C ASN A 250 14.00 9.96 -10.12
N LYS A 251 12.82 10.57 -9.95
CA LYS A 251 12.17 11.44 -10.96
C LYS A 251 11.80 10.74 -12.27
N SER A 252 11.83 9.43 -12.28
CA SER A 252 11.46 8.59 -13.42
C SER A 252 10.33 7.67 -13.06
N SER A 253 9.44 7.41 -14.00
CA SER A 253 8.37 6.43 -13.84
C SER A 253 8.46 5.35 -14.92
N SER A 254 8.01 4.16 -14.55
CA SER A 254 7.87 3.02 -15.45
C SER A 254 6.56 2.30 -15.14
N SER A 255 6.01 1.66 -16.15
CA SER A 255 4.81 0.82 -16.01
C SER A 255 5.02 -0.52 -16.69
N LEU A 256 4.41 -1.56 -16.15
CA LEU A 256 4.42 -2.93 -16.65
C LEU A 256 3.02 -3.53 -16.50
N ALA A 257 2.66 -4.46 -17.37
CA ALA A 257 1.46 -5.26 -17.19
C ALA A 257 1.77 -6.43 -16.25
N LEU A 258 0.86 -6.70 -15.30
CA LEU A 258 0.84 -7.92 -14.49
C LEU A 258 0.21 -9.05 -15.31
N GLU A 259 0.69 -10.27 -15.15
CA GLU A 259 0.11 -11.44 -15.81
C GLU A 259 -1.34 -11.71 -15.33
N TYR A 260 -1.60 -11.42 -14.04
CA TYR A 260 -2.91 -11.58 -13.42
C TYR A 260 -3.32 -10.29 -12.72
N PRO A 261 -4.61 -9.88 -12.86
CA PRO A 261 -5.06 -8.64 -12.24
C PRO A 261 -5.15 -8.73 -10.72
N PHE A 262 -4.82 -7.63 -10.05
CA PHE A 262 -5.15 -7.40 -8.65
C PHE A 262 -6.62 -6.92 -8.54
N PRO A 263 -7.42 -7.49 -7.64
CA PRO A 263 -8.84 -7.14 -7.53
C PRO A 263 -9.06 -5.85 -6.73
N GLY A 264 -8.55 -4.71 -7.21
CA GLY A 264 -8.63 -3.43 -6.52
C GLY A 264 -7.44 -2.54 -6.80
N THR A 265 -6.99 -1.79 -5.76
CA THR A 265 -5.85 -0.90 -5.87
C THR A 265 -4.91 -1.07 -4.67
N VAL A 266 -3.62 -1.06 -4.94
CA VAL A 266 -2.55 -1.00 -3.94
C VAL A 266 -1.71 0.23 -4.20
N VAL A 267 -1.43 0.99 -3.14
CA VAL A 267 -0.45 2.08 -3.14
C VAL A 267 0.61 1.77 -2.09
N ASN A 268 1.86 1.63 -2.53
CA ASN A 268 3.03 1.46 -1.67
C ASN A 268 3.90 2.71 -1.72
N ILE A 269 4.34 3.17 -0.55
CA ILE A 269 5.18 4.35 -0.34
C ILE A 269 6.45 3.90 0.35
N GLU A 270 7.59 4.09 -0.30
CA GLU A 270 8.92 3.91 0.28
C GLU A 270 9.56 5.29 0.53
N ILE A 271 10.00 5.55 1.75
CA ILE A 271 10.69 6.78 2.13
C ILE A 271 12.12 6.45 2.55
N ASN A 272 13.08 7.17 2.01
CA ASN A 272 14.47 7.11 2.41
C ASN A 272 14.66 7.80 3.77
N THR A 273 14.99 7.02 4.80
CA THR A 273 15.20 7.51 6.17
C THR A 273 16.66 7.95 6.44
N ALA A 274 17.58 7.73 5.51
CA ALA A 274 18.94 8.29 5.58
C ALA A 274 19.03 9.73 5.06
N ASP A 275 17.94 10.22 4.49
CA ASP A 275 17.86 11.58 3.99
C ASP A 275 17.88 12.58 5.15
N THR A 276 18.87 13.46 5.14
CA THR A 276 19.08 14.50 6.16
C THR A 276 18.64 15.90 5.72
N LEU A 277 17.98 15.97 4.56
CA LEU A 277 17.47 17.26 4.07
C LEU A 277 16.23 17.66 4.87
N SER A 278 16.11 18.97 5.10
CA SER A 278 14.89 19.56 5.65
C SER A 278 14.02 20.05 4.51
N TYR A 279 12.74 19.68 4.53
CA TYR A 279 11.78 19.98 3.48
C TYR A 279 10.80 21.05 3.93
N ILE A 280 10.62 22.08 3.09
CA ILE A 280 9.77 23.24 3.38
C ILE A 280 8.87 23.49 2.16
N LEU A 281 7.58 23.78 2.40
CA LEU A 281 6.72 24.29 1.33
C LEU A 281 7.11 25.74 0.99
N SER A 282 7.02 26.10 -0.27
CA SER A 282 7.26 27.48 -0.71
C SER A 282 6.32 28.50 -0.04
N THR A 283 5.17 28.05 0.44
CA THR A 283 4.19 28.89 1.19
C THR A 283 4.51 29.03 2.67
N ASP A 284 5.46 28.25 3.21
CA ASP A 284 5.87 28.30 4.62
C ASP A 284 7.05 29.26 4.87
N TRP A 285 7.54 29.91 3.83
CA TRP A 285 8.54 30.96 3.96
C TRP A 285 7.86 32.23 4.51
N ASP A 286 8.12 32.57 5.75
CA ASP A 286 7.81 33.93 6.25
C ASP A 286 8.77 34.91 5.60
N VAL A 287 8.24 36.06 5.15
CA VAL A 287 9.03 37.13 4.52
C VAL A 287 10.06 37.70 5.51
N ASP A 288 9.86 37.49 6.83
CA ASP A 288 10.74 37.91 7.92
C ASP A 288 11.97 37.00 8.12
N ASP A 289 12.01 35.79 7.55
CA ASP A 289 13.18 34.90 7.63
C ASP A 289 14.27 35.19 6.56
N ILE A 290 14.09 36.22 5.74
CA ILE A 290 14.99 36.58 4.64
C ILE A 290 15.99 37.73 5.03
N PHE A 291 15.94 38.23 6.27
CA PHE A 291 16.83 39.30 6.71
C PHE A 291 17.59 39.00 7.99
#